data_174c9b759f4dd3bf906f4f8201aa7448
#
_entry.id   174c9b759f4dd3bf906f4f8201aa7448
#
_cell.length_a   1.000
_cell.length_b   1.000
_cell.length_c   1.000
_cell.angle_alpha   90.00
_cell.angle_beta   90.00
_cell.angle_gamma   90.00
#
_symmetry.space_group_name_H-M   'P 1'
#
loop_
_entity.id
_entity.type
_entity.pdbx_description
1 polymer ?
#
loop_
_entity_poly.entity_id
_entity_poly.type
_entity_poly.pdbx_seq_one_letter_code
_entity_poly.pdbx_strand_id
1 'polypeptide(L)'
;PGMSTSGKSGTTTGNNDLWFVGFTPYYTAGIWTGFDNNGSITGGTSYHKVIWRKIMTRIHEGLSDPGFKVPDSVEQVEVCRKSGKLPIAGVCSSDPRGSAVYTEYFAKGTAPTETCDHHVRVSVCGVSGGTPTAYCPADQIVSKTFMSVPDEGYTDDSKYAMPGPCTVHTGSSTIIDPSGGNGTDVPFGPGYIPSSGNSSSPDGSDIPIVP
;
A
#
# COMPACT_ATOMS: atom_id res chain seq x y z
N PRO A 1 -5.96 -31.27 -4.15
CA PRO A 1 -7.25 -31.61 -3.56
C PRO A 1 -7.96 -30.31 -3.20
N GLY A 2 -9.24 -30.21 -3.58
CA GLY A 2 -10.03 -28.99 -3.33
C GLY A 2 -10.44 -28.82 -1.86
N MET A 3 -9.46 -28.84 -0.94
CA MET A 3 -9.67 -28.65 0.49
C MET A 3 -9.10 -27.31 0.91
N SER A 4 -9.88 -26.51 1.62
CA SER A 4 -9.43 -25.25 2.22
C SER A 4 -8.23 -25.51 3.13
N THR A 5 -7.14 -24.78 2.87
CA THR A 5 -5.86 -25.04 3.50
C THR A 5 -5.17 -23.74 3.84
N SER A 6 -4.57 -23.67 5.02
CA SER A 6 -3.66 -22.59 5.40
C SER A 6 -2.38 -23.16 6.01
N GLY A 7 -1.26 -22.44 5.92
CA GLY A 7 0.00 -22.92 6.48
C GLY A 7 1.13 -21.92 6.32
N LYS A 8 2.20 -22.18 7.08
CA LYS A 8 3.42 -21.37 7.11
C LYS A 8 4.66 -22.24 7.07
N SER A 9 5.63 -21.85 6.25
CA SER A 9 6.96 -22.47 6.23
C SER A 9 7.90 -21.71 7.15
N GLY A 10 8.86 -22.44 7.72
CA GLY A 10 10.03 -21.93 8.42
C GLY A 10 11.30 -22.51 7.79
N THR A 11 12.32 -21.68 7.64
CA THR A 11 13.63 -22.11 7.13
C THR A 11 14.69 -21.39 7.94
N THR A 12 15.60 -22.14 8.55
CA THR A 12 16.73 -21.55 9.27
C THR A 12 17.84 -21.12 8.32
N THR A 13 18.72 -20.25 8.80
CA THR A 13 19.90 -19.81 8.03
C THR A 13 20.72 -21.02 7.56
N GLY A 14 21.14 -21.00 6.30
CA GLY A 14 21.87 -22.11 5.69
C GLY A 14 21.01 -23.34 5.36
N ASN A 15 19.69 -23.26 5.46
CA ASN A 15 18.75 -24.37 5.20
C ASN A 15 19.01 -25.60 6.09
N ASN A 16 19.43 -25.41 7.34
CA ASN A 16 19.69 -26.52 8.25
C ASN A 16 18.39 -27.19 8.72
N ASP A 17 17.32 -26.40 8.88
CA ASP A 17 16.00 -26.89 9.23
C ASP A 17 14.95 -26.33 8.28
N LEU A 18 14.06 -27.21 7.83
CA LEU A 18 12.89 -26.84 7.04
C LEU A 18 11.63 -27.27 7.78
N TRP A 19 10.79 -26.31 8.12
CA TRP A 19 9.51 -26.52 8.77
C TRP A 19 8.35 -26.17 7.85
N PHE A 20 7.29 -26.92 7.97
CA PHE A 20 5.98 -26.52 7.46
C PHE A 20 4.91 -26.96 8.46
N VAL A 21 4.12 -26.00 8.93
CA VAL A 21 2.93 -26.26 9.73
C VAL A 21 1.73 -25.78 8.92
N GLY A 22 0.79 -26.66 8.70
CA GLY A 22 -0.42 -26.34 7.94
C GLY A 22 -1.64 -27.04 8.51
N PHE A 23 -2.80 -26.52 8.22
CA PHE A 23 -4.07 -27.03 8.70
C PHE A 23 -5.17 -26.90 7.65
N THR A 24 -6.18 -27.72 7.83
CA THR A 24 -7.45 -27.73 7.11
C THR A 24 -8.58 -27.59 8.15
N PRO A 25 -9.84 -27.52 7.76
CA PRO A 25 -10.95 -27.59 8.72
C PRO A 25 -10.99 -28.88 9.56
N TYR A 26 -10.25 -29.93 9.18
CA TYR A 26 -10.24 -31.22 9.85
C TYR A 26 -8.99 -31.51 10.66
N TYR A 27 -7.81 -31.23 10.09
CA TYR A 27 -6.53 -31.69 10.65
C TYR A 27 -5.48 -30.59 10.63
N THR A 28 -4.60 -30.63 11.60
CA THR A 28 -3.36 -29.85 11.65
C THR A 28 -2.18 -30.80 11.63
N ALA A 29 -1.16 -30.50 10.83
CA ALA A 29 0.07 -31.28 10.76
C ALA A 29 1.28 -30.36 10.61
N GLY A 30 2.36 -30.71 11.32
CA GLY A 30 3.68 -30.11 11.21
C GLY A 30 4.67 -31.12 10.62
N ILE A 31 5.52 -30.67 9.70
CA ILE A 31 6.63 -31.44 9.16
C ILE A 31 7.93 -30.68 9.42
N TRP A 32 8.88 -31.38 10.00
CA TRP A 32 10.25 -30.93 10.13
C TRP A 32 11.17 -31.82 9.26
N THR A 33 12.15 -31.19 8.65
CA THR A 33 13.22 -31.86 7.91
C THR A 33 14.52 -31.19 8.31
N GLY A 34 15.47 -32.00 8.79
CA GLY A 34 16.76 -31.53 9.26
C GLY A 34 17.70 -32.70 9.56
N PHE A 35 18.91 -32.37 10.00
CA PHE A 35 19.89 -33.32 10.47
C PHE A 35 20.21 -33.08 11.94
N ASP A 36 20.39 -34.15 12.73
CA ASP A 36 20.70 -34.04 14.16
C ASP A 36 22.01 -33.28 14.43
N ASN A 37 22.94 -33.31 13.47
CA ASN A 37 24.24 -32.64 13.55
C ASN A 37 24.24 -31.23 12.93
N ASN A 38 23.08 -30.65 12.74
CA ASN A 38 22.90 -29.28 12.17
C ASN A 38 23.52 -29.13 10.76
N GLY A 39 23.46 -30.18 9.94
CA GLY A 39 23.92 -30.15 8.56
C GLY A 39 22.97 -29.40 7.64
N SER A 40 23.51 -28.75 6.61
CA SER A 40 22.70 -28.03 5.59
C SER A 40 21.99 -29.04 4.67
N ILE A 41 20.70 -28.76 4.40
CA ILE A 41 19.91 -29.55 3.45
C ILE A 41 20.24 -29.08 2.05
N THR A 42 20.74 -29.99 1.21
CA THR A 42 21.07 -29.74 -0.20
C THR A 42 20.05 -30.39 -1.13
N GLY A 43 19.93 -29.92 -2.37
CA GLY A 43 19.07 -30.52 -3.39
C GLY A 43 17.61 -30.01 -3.41
N GLY A 44 17.30 -29.01 -2.61
CA GLY A 44 15.99 -28.33 -2.63
C GLY A 44 15.42 -28.03 -1.24
N THR A 45 14.52 -27.09 -1.16
CA THR A 45 13.93 -26.58 0.10
C THR A 45 12.42 -26.79 0.16
N SER A 46 11.88 -27.79 -0.52
CA SER A 46 10.43 -28.02 -0.62
C SER A 46 9.96 -29.38 -0.11
N TYR A 47 10.85 -30.25 0.35
CA TYR A 47 10.52 -31.62 0.77
C TYR A 47 9.41 -31.67 1.84
N HIS A 48 9.55 -30.89 2.87
CA HIS A 48 8.58 -30.78 3.97
C HIS A 48 7.17 -30.43 3.47
N LYS A 49 7.06 -29.52 2.50
CA LYS A 49 5.77 -29.13 1.90
C LYS A 49 5.19 -30.26 1.05
N VAL A 50 6.04 -30.96 0.30
CA VAL A 50 5.62 -32.11 -0.54
C VAL A 50 5.15 -33.26 0.34
N ILE A 51 5.86 -33.58 1.41
CA ILE A 51 5.48 -34.61 2.36
C ILE A 51 4.16 -34.25 3.02
N TRP A 52 4.03 -33.04 3.55
CA TRP A 52 2.80 -32.54 4.15
C TRP A 52 1.63 -32.68 3.19
N ARG A 53 1.77 -32.22 1.95
CA ARG A 53 0.72 -32.33 0.93
C ARG A 53 0.30 -33.77 0.68
N LYS A 54 1.27 -34.70 0.55
CA LYS A 54 0.98 -36.12 0.31
C LYS A 54 0.21 -36.75 1.47
N ILE A 55 0.62 -36.46 2.70
CA ILE A 55 -0.06 -36.96 3.90
C ILE A 55 -1.47 -36.41 3.97
N MET A 56 -1.59 -35.08 3.88
CA MET A 56 -2.90 -34.41 3.97
C MET A 56 -3.84 -34.86 2.85
N THR A 57 -3.36 -35.00 1.62
CA THR A 57 -4.18 -35.54 0.53
C THR A 57 -4.77 -36.90 0.90
N ARG A 58 -3.96 -37.81 1.42
CA ARG A 58 -4.38 -39.17 1.75
C ARG A 58 -5.38 -39.23 2.90
N ILE A 59 -5.13 -38.47 3.96
CA ILE A 59 -6.05 -38.51 5.13
C ILE A 59 -7.36 -37.74 4.88
N HIS A 60 -7.47 -36.98 3.80
CA HIS A 60 -8.70 -36.29 3.40
C HIS A 60 -9.47 -37.01 2.29
N GLU A 61 -9.03 -38.22 1.88
CA GLU A 61 -9.78 -39.02 0.91
C GLU A 61 -11.20 -39.30 1.41
N GLY A 62 -12.20 -38.92 0.60
CA GLY A 62 -13.62 -39.07 0.94
C GLY A 62 -14.21 -37.94 1.81
N LEU A 63 -13.42 -36.94 2.23
CA LEU A 63 -13.94 -35.79 2.94
C LEU A 63 -14.30 -34.65 1.99
N SER A 64 -15.45 -34.02 2.25
CA SER A 64 -15.86 -32.78 1.56
C SER A 64 -15.22 -31.56 2.23
N ASP A 65 -14.96 -30.48 1.48
CA ASP A 65 -14.44 -29.23 2.05
C ASP A 65 -15.57 -28.40 2.67
N PRO A 66 -15.62 -28.23 4.01
CA PRO A 66 -16.61 -27.36 4.66
C PRO A 66 -16.16 -25.87 4.64
N GLY A 67 -14.96 -25.55 4.14
CA GLY A 67 -14.35 -24.23 4.27
C GLY A 67 -13.97 -23.86 5.70
N PHE A 68 -13.25 -22.78 5.87
CA PHE A 68 -13.02 -22.17 7.18
C PHE A 68 -14.21 -21.29 7.54
N LYS A 69 -14.76 -21.49 8.72
CA LYS A 69 -15.85 -20.65 9.26
C LYS A 69 -15.25 -19.42 9.92
N VAL A 70 -15.76 -18.26 9.58
CA VAL A 70 -15.45 -17.02 10.29
C VAL A 70 -16.21 -17.04 11.61
N PRO A 71 -15.56 -16.92 12.77
CA PRO A 71 -16.24 -16.89 14.06
C PRO A 71 -17.16 -15.67 14.19
N ASP A 72 -18.25 -15.81 14.96
CA ASP A 72 -19.18 -14.69 15.22
C ASP A 72 -18.53 -13.50 15.94
N SER A 73 -17.39 -13.70 16.58
CA SER A 73 -16.59 -12.66 17.23
C SER A 73 -15.74 -11.84 16.25
N VAL A 74 -15.75 -12.20 14.97
CA VAL A 74 -14.95 -11.55 13.92
C VAL A 74 -15.87 -10.89 12.91
N GLU A 75 -15.50 -9.73 12.43
CA GLU A 75 -16.13 -8.98 11.35
C GLU A 75 -15.17 -8.72 10.19
N GLN A 76 -15.73 -8.59 9.01
CA GLN A 76 -14.97 -8.25 7.80
C GLN A 76 -15.24 -6.79 7.44
N VAL A 77 -14.17 -6.00 7.29
CA VAL A 77 -14.26 -4.58 6.96
C VAL A 77 -13.30 -4.27 5.83
N GLU A 78 -13.75 -3.51 4.84
CA GLU A 78 -12.86 -2.98 3.82
C GLU A 78 -11.98 -1.88 4.40
N VAL A 79 -10.67 -1.99 4.16
CA VAL A 79 -9.68 -1.02 4.62
C VAL A 79 -8.72 -0.65 3.49
N CYS A 80 -8.09 0.49 3.65
CA CYS A 80 -7.00 0.92 2.78
C CYS A 80 -5.69 0.25 3.22
N ARG A 81 -5.06 -0.51 2.32
CA ARG A 81 -3.79 -1.22 2.57
C ARG A 81 -2.66 -0.29 3.00
N LYS A 82 -2.70 0.99 2.63
CA LYS A 82 -1.64 1.96 2.93
C LYS A 82 -1.78 2.57 4.32
N SER A 83 -2.99 2.96 4.71
CA SER A 83 -3.23 3.60 6.00
C SER A 83 -3.74 2.64 7.09
N GLY A 84 -4.25 1.47 6.72
CA GLY A 84 -4.98 0.59 7.64
C GLY A 84 -6.37 1.11 8.05
N LYS A 85 -6.79 2.29 7.55
CA LYS A 85 -8.04 2.97 7.88
C LYS A 85 -9.14 2.66 6.85
N LEU A 86 -10.37 3.14 7.10
CA LEU A 86 -11.48 3.00 6.14
C LEU A 86 -11.13 3.65 4.80
N PRO A 87 -11.45 3.03 3.66
CA PRO A 87 -11.08 3.58 2.37
C PRO A 87 -11.92 4.80 2.00
N ILE A 88 -11.30 5.77 1.35
CA ILE A 88 -12.04 6.84 0.67
C ILE A 88 -12.60 6.28 -0.64
N ALA A 89 -13.93 6.32 -0.78
CA ALA A 89 -14.61 5.79 -1.95
C ALA A 89 -14.09 6.41 -3.26
N GLY A 90 -13.75 5.55 -4.22
CA GLY A 90 -13.22 5.96 -5.52
C GLY A 90 -11.83 6.61 -5.49
N VAL A 91 -11.22 6.78 -4.31
CA VAL A 91 -9.86 7.32 -4.18
C VAL A 91 -8.87 6.19 -3.91
N CYS A 92 -9.03 5.45 -2.81
CA CYS A 92 -8.11 4.34 -2.49
C CYS A 92 -8.15 3.21 -3.53
N SER A 93 -9.31 2.99 -4.17
CA SER A 93 -9.44 2.04 -5.29
C SER A 93 -8.79 2.51 -6.58
N SER A 94 -8.46 3.80 -6.70
CA SER A 94 -7.81 4.42 -7.86
C SER A 94 -6.32 4.70 -7.61
N ASP A 95 -5.69 4.01 -6.67
CA ASP A 95 -4.23 4.09 -6.48
C ASP A 95 -3.54 3.67 -7.79
N PRO A 96 -2.55 4.44 -8.31
CA PRO A 96 -1.86 4.14 -9.56
C PRO A 96 -1.15 2.79 -9.61
N ARG A 97 -0.89 2.17 -8.47
CA ARG A 97 -0.28 0.83 -8.33
C ARG A 97 -1.30 -0.30 -8.35
N GLY A 98 -2.58 0.01 -8.48
CA GLY A 98 -3.71 -0.89 -8.35
C GLY A 98 -4.51 -0.62 -7.07
N SER A 99 -5.74 -1.12 -6.99
CA SER A 99 -6.61 -0.87 -5.83
C SER A 99 -5.89 -1.14 -4.51
N ALA A 100 -5.88 -0.13 -3.64
CA ALA A 100 -5.39 -0.23 -2.27
C ALA A 100 -6.49 -0.69 -1.29
N VAL A 101 -7.70 -0.95 -1.77
CA VAL A 101 -8.82 -1.45 -0.96
C VAL A 101 -8.78 -2.97 -0.90
N TYR A 102 -8.89 -3.53 0.29
CA TYR A 102 -9.04 -4.97 0.52
C TYR A 102 -9.87 -5.23 1.78
N THR A 103 -10.42 -6.43 1.87
CA THR A 103 -11.16 -6.88 3.05
C THR A 103 -10.19 -7.44 4.09
N GLU A 104 -10.29 -6.95 5.32
CA GLU A 104 -9.53 -7.42 6.47
C GLU A 104 -10.48 -7.95 7.55
N TYR A 105 -9.94 -8.78 8.45
CA TYR A 105 -10.68 -9.39 9.55
C TYR A 105 -10.33 -8.73 10.87
N PHE A 106 -11.35 -8.29 11.60
CA PHE A 106 -11.21 -7.63 12.89
C PHE A 106 -12.00 -8.36 13.97
N ALA A 107 -11.52 -8.35 15.19
CA ALA A 107 -12.40 -8.66 16.30
C ALA A 107 -13.55 -7.62 16.33
N LYS A 108 -14.77 -8.05 16.62
CA LYS A 108 -15.92 -7.13 16.62
C LYS A 108 -15.65 -5.92 17.50
N GLY A 109 -15.87 -4.74 16.95
CA GLY A 109 -15.68 -3.45 17.61
C GLY A 109 -14.23 -2.94 17.65
N THR A 110 -13.29 -3.62 16.96
CA THR A 110 -11.90 -3.14 16.84
C THR A 110 -11.55 -2.67 15.44
N ALA A 111 -12.50 -2.71 14.50
CA ALA A 111 -12.30 -2.19 13.16
C ALA A 111 -12.01 -0.67 13.20
N PRO A 112 -11.22 -0.14 12.26
CA PRO A 112 -10.93 1.29 12.20
C PRO A 112 -12.20 2.09 11.95
N THR A 113 -12.31 3.25 12.59
CA THR A 113 -13.41 4.20 12.38
C THR A 113 -12.98 5.44 11.60
N GLU A 114 -11.66 5.66 11.52
CA GLU A 114 -11.09 6.79 10.78
C GLU A 114 -10.98 6.48 9.29
N THR A 115 -11.15 7.50 8.46
CA THR A 115 -10.98 7.41 7.01
C THR A 115 -9.51 7.55 6.64
N CYS A 116 -9.12 6.93 5.53
CA CYS A 116 -7.77 6.98 4.98
C CYS A 116 -7.25 8.42 4.84
N ASP A 117 -6.06 8.65 5.36
CA ASP A 117 -5.32 9.93 5.31
C ASP A 117 -4.10 9.86 4.39
N HIS A 118 -3.86 8.72 3.76
CA HIS A 118 -2.73 8.50 2.86
C HIS A 118 -3.05 8.78 1.39
N HIS A 119 -4.30 8.67 0.97
CA HIS A 119 -4.71 8.93 -0.40
C HIS A 119 -5.47 10.24 -0.51
N VAL A 120 -5.22 10.96 -1.59
CA VAL A 120 -5.90 12.22 -1.91
C VAL A 120 -6.24 12.27 -3.41
N ARG A 121 -7.38 12.84 -3.74
CA ARG A 121 -7.75 13.14 -5.12
C ARG A 121 -7.41 14.59 -5.42
N VAL A 122 -6.63 14.80 -6.46
CA VAL A 122 -6.11 16.12 -6.85
C VAL A 122 -6.41 16.38 -8.32
N SER A 123 -6.82 17.62 -8.63
CA SER A 123 -6.92 18.09 -10.01
C SER A 123 -5.51 18.32 -10.57
N VAL A 124 -5.26 17.83 -11.76
CA VAL A 124 -3.98 17.99 -12.46
C VAL A 124 -4.22 18.39 -13.92
N CYS A 125 -3.26 19.06 -14.51
CA CYS A 125 -3.21 19.27 -15.95
C CYS A 125 -3.00 17.92 -16.65
N GLY A 126 -3.88 17.53 -17.54
CA GLY A 126 -3.80 16.27 -18.28
C GLY A 126 -2.59 16.16 -19.19
N VAL A 127 -2.01 17.31 -19.59
CA VAL A 127 -0.82 17.38 -20.47
C VAL A 127 0.47 17.19 -19.68
N SER A 128 0.68 18.01 -18.63
CA SER A 128 1.92 17.97 -17.84
C SER A 128 1.87 17.03 -16.65
N GLY A 129 0.68 16.65 -16.17
CA GLY A 129 0.51 15.94 -14.92
C GLY A 129 0.67 16.81 -13.66
N GLY A 130 1.06 18.07 -13.80
CA GLY A 130 1.26 19.02 -12.70
C GLY A 130 -0.06 19.63 -12.19
N THR A 131 -0.04 20.25 -11.00
CA THR A 131 -1.18 21.00 -10.47
C THR A 131 -1.54 22.14 -11.42
N PRO A 132 -2.85 22.37 -11.70
CA PRO A 132 -3.26 23.35 -12.69
C PRO A 132 -2.83 24.77 -12.29
N THR A 133 -2.37 25.55 -13.26
CA THR A 133 -2.18 26.99 -13.17
C THR A 133 -3.40 27.72 -13.73
N ALA A 134 -3.48 29.05 -13.58
CA ALA A 134 -4.52 29.87 -14.17
C ALA A 134 -4.58 29.80 -15.71
N TYR A 135 -3.53 29.28 -16.32
CA TYR A 135 -3.37 29.16 -17.77
C TYR A 135 -3.74 27.78 -18.32
N CYS A 136 -4.05 26.83 -17.47
CA CYS A 136 -4.49 25.51 -17.91
C CYS A 136 -5.92 25.56 -18.47
N PRO A 137 -6.15 25.08 -19.69
CA PRO A 137 -7.50 24.96 -20.23
C PRO A 137 -8.36 24.06 -19.34
N ALA A 138 -9.60 24.47 -19.07
CA ALA A 138 -10.50 23.76 -18.14
C ALA A 138 -10.82 22.33 -18.62
N ASP A 139 -10.90 22.12 -19.92
CA ASP A 139 -11.13 20.84 -20.57
C ASP A 139 -9.94 19.87 -20.47
N GLN A 140 -8.76 20.39 -20.12
CA GLN A 140 -7.55 19.60 -19.90
C GLN A 140 -7.25 19.33 -18.43
N ILE A 141 -8.13 19.78 -17.51
CA ILE A 141 -7.99 19.47 -16.10
C ILE A 141 -8.66 18.14 -15.80
N VAL A 142 -7.88 17.20 -15.30
CA VAL A 142 -8.34 15.86 -14.93
C VAL A 142 -8.08 15.59 -13.44
N SER A 143 -8.84 14.65 -12.87
CA SER A 143 -8.69 14.26 -11.47
C SER A 143 -7.88 12.97 -11.37
N LYS A 144 -6.83 12.97 -10.55
CA LYS A 144 -5.98 11.78 -10.29
C LYS A 144 -5.82 11.54 -8.79
N THR A 145 -5.55 10.30 -8.43
CA THR A 145 -5.23 9.91 -7.06
C THR A 145 -3.71 9.97 -6.85
N PHE A 146 -3.31 10.53 -5.72
CA PHE A 146 -1.93 10.62 -5.25
C PHE A 146 -1.82 10.14 -3.81
N MET A 147 -0.57 9.93 -3.36
CA MET A 147 -0.24 9.70 -1.96
C MET A 147 0.04 11.05 -1.29
N SER A 148 -0.65 11.33 -0.18
CA SER A 148 -0.41 12.52 0.65
C SER A 148 0.73 12.31 1.66
N VAL A 149 1.03 11.05 1.95
CA VAL A 149 2.11 10.65 2.86
C VAL A 149 3.07 9.74 2.08
N PRO A 150 4.37 10.01 2.08
CA PRO A 150 5.36 9.12 1.47
C PRO A 150 5.37 7.79 2.20
N ASP A 151 5.48 6.71 1.43
CA ASP A 151 5.64 5.36 1.96
C ASP A 151 7.06 5.22 2.50
N GLU A 152 7.22 5.03 3.80
CA GLU A 152 8.55 4.92 4.41
C GLU A 152 9.25 3.62 3.96
N GLY A 153 10.12 3.74 3.00
CA GLY A 153 11.33 2.92 2.94
C GLY A 153 11.38 1.69 2.04
N TYR A 154 10.33 1.24 1.35
CA TYR A 154 10.41 -0.02 0.58
C TYR A 154 9.96 0.05 -0.88
N THR A 155 9.37 1.13 -1.33
CA THR A 155 8.94 1.33 -2.72
C THR A 155 9.31 2.73 -3.19
N ASP A 156 9.70 2.88 -4.45
CA ASP A 156 9.88 4.18 -5.09
C ASP A 156 8.49 4.81 -5.32
N ASP A 157 7.97 5.48 -4.31
CA ASP A 157 6.69 6.20 -4.36
C ASP A 157 6.84 7.63 -4.93
N SER A 158 8.02 8.03 -5.37
CA SER A 158 8.28 9.36 -5.93
C SER A 158 7.32 9.75 -7.05
N LYS A 159 6.94 8.79 -7.92
CA LYS A 159 5.97 8.99 -9.01
C LYS A 159 4.50 9.09 -8.55
N TYR A 160 4.21 8.84 -7.28
CA TYR A 160 2.87 8.96 -6.68
C TYR A 160 2.77 10.12 -5.71
N ALA A 161 3.88 10.79 -5.44
CA ALA A 161 3.92 11.99 -4.62
C ALA A 161 3.13 13.14 -5.29
N MET A 162 2.71 14.11 -4.48
CA MET A 162 2.00 15.28 -4.96
C MET A 162 2.78 15.98 -6.07
N PRO A 163 2.15 16.25 -7.23
CA PRO A 163 2.85 16.87 -8.35
C PRO A 163 3.11 18.35 -8.09
N GLY A 164 4.22 18.85 -8.62
CA GLY A 164 4.48 20.28 -8.70
C GLY A 164 3.51 20.99 -9.67
N PRO A 165 3.64 22.31 -9.83
CA PRO A 165 2.78 23.09 -10.73
C PRO A 165 2.96 22.66 -12.20
N CYS A 166 1.94 22.95 -13.02
CA CYS A 166 1.98 22.73 -14.46
C CYS A 166 3.13 23.51 -15.10
N THR A 167 3.98 22.78 -15.84
CA THR A 167 5.16 23.35 -16.53
C THR A 167 4.90 23.68 -18.01
N VAL A 168 3.74 23.30 -18.53
CA VAL A 168 3.37 23.50 -19.94
C VAL A 168 2.57 24.78 -20.15
N HIS A 169 1.61 25.04 -19.24
CA HIS A 169 0.76 26.22 -19.33
C HIS A 169 1.25 27.27 -18.32
N THR A 170 2.28 28.03 -18.68
CA THR A 170 3.02 28.90 -17.74
C THR A 170 2.76 30.39 -17.94
N GLY A 171 1.85 30.81 -18.79
CA GLY A 171 1.53 32.23 -18.98
C GLY A 171 2.66 33.11 -19.55
N SER A 172 3.76 32.51 -19.94
CA SER A 172 4.83 33.21 -20.69
C SER A 172 4.40 33.32 -22.15
N SER A 173 3.39 34.15 -22.42
CA SER A 173 3.18 34.66 -23.76
C SER A 173 4.28 35.69 -24.01
N THR A 174 5.35 35.29 -24.67
CA THR A 174 6.13 36.25 -25.45
C THR A 174 5.17 36.84 -26.47
N ILE A 175 4.60 37.99 -26.18
CA ILE A 175 3.97 38.83 -27.19
C ILE A 175 5.11 39.20 -28.12
N ILE A 176 5.21 38.51 -29.24
CA ILE A 176 6.05 38.97 -30.33
C ILE A 176 5.34 40.17 -30.89
N ASP A 177 5.75 41.37 -30.46
CA ASP A 177 5.35 42.60 -31.07
C ASP A 177 5.81 42.58 -32.54
N PRO A 178 4.89 42.59 -33.50
CA PRO A 178 5.27 42.60 -34.91
C PRO A 178 5.96 43.90 -35.34
N SER A 179 6.15 44.86 -34.45
CA SER A 179 6.78 46.14 -34.72
C SER A 179 8.20 46.33 -34.18
N GLY A 180 8.90 45.26 -33.72
CA GLY A 180 10.33 45.31 -33.50
C GLY A 180 10.86 46.25 -32.40
N GLY A 181 10.10 46.55 -31.38
CA GLY A 181 10.52 47.39 -30.26
C GLY A 181 11.06 46.55 -29.09
N ASN A 182 12.28 46.84 -28.63
CA ASN A 182 12.87 46.32 -27.41
C ASN A 182 12.00 46.66 -26.19
N GLY A 183 11.12 45.74 -25.79
CA GLY A 183 10.27 45.88 -24.60
C GLY A 183 10.98 45.42 -23.34
N THR A 184 11.16 46.36 -22.42
CA THR A 184 11.64 46.10 -21.04
C THR A 184 10.66 45.23 -20.27
N ASP A 185 11.18 44.22 -19.57
CA ASP A 185 10.43 43.37 -18.64
C ASP A 185 9.67 44.20 -17.61
N VAL A 186 8.34 44.08 -17.62
CA VAL A 186 7.48 44.53 -16.50
C VAL A 186 6.85 43.30 -15.82
N PRO A 187 7.22 43.01 -14.58
CA PRO A 187 6.56 41.96 -13.85
C PRO A 187 5.20 42.41 -13.34
N PHE A 188 4.12 41.82 -13.85
CA PHE A 188 2.79 42.00 -13.25
C PHE A 188 2.60 40.90 -12.17
N GLY A 189 2.70 41.34 -10.88
CA GLY A 189 2.03 40.68 -9.79
C GLY A 189 0.61 41.20 -9.63
N PRO A 190 -0.31 40.50 -8.97
CA PRO A 190 -0.38 40.65 -7.53
C PRO A 190 -0.73 39.38 -6.76
N GLY A 191 -0.07 39.23 -5.63
CA GLY A 191 -0.69 38.88 -4.39
C GLY A 191 -1.12 37.44 -4.15
N TYR A 192 -0.15 36.52 -3.97
CA TYR A 192 -0.36 35.43 -3.03
C TYR A 192 0.75 35.49 -1.97
N ILE A 193 0.37 35.85 -0.75
CA ILE A 193 1.26 35.78 0.42
C ILE A 193 1.04 34.40 1.05
N PRO A 194 2.05 33.51 1.11
CA PRO A 194 1.95 32.34 1.95
C PRO A 194 2.19 32.78 3.38
N SER A 195 1.20 32.60 4.24
CA SER A 195 1.35 32.74 5.68
C SER A 195 2.35 31.70 6.19
N SER A 196 3.52 32.16 6.60
CA SER A 196 4.50 31.43 7.39
C SER A 196 3.95 31.14 8.78
N GLY A 197 3.43 29.95 8.97
CA GLY A 197 3.11 29.41 10.30
C GLY A 197 4.35 28.83 10.93
N ASN A 198 4.94 29.60 11.84
CA ASN A 198 5.97 29.16 12.76
C ASN A 198 5.31 28.24 13.79
N SER A 199 5.64 26.96 13.84
CA SER A 199 5.31 26.11 14.97
C SER A 199 6.59 25.46 15.52
N SER A 200 7.01 26.03 16.63
CA SER A 200 7.97 25.49 17.57
C SER A 200 7.56 24.10 18.07
N SER A 201 8.50 23.16 17.99
CA SER A 201 8.42 21.85 18.64
C SER A 201 8.42 22.02 20.17
N PRO A 202 7.67 21.21 20.90
CA PRO A 202 8.01 20.88 22.27
C PRO A 202 8.78 19.56 22.34
N ASP A 203 9.79 19.64 23.15
CA ASP A 203 10.74 18.68 23.64
C ASP A 203 10.10 17.41 24.20
N GLY A 204 10.87 16.32 24.09
CA GLY A 204 10.49 15.02 24.54
C GLY A 204 10.45 14.84 26.03
N SER A 205 9.64 13.91 26.50
CA SER A 205 9.97 13.07 27.66
C SER A 205 8.93 11.97 27.86
N ASP A 206 9.45 10.76 28.06
CA ASP A 206 8.97 9.66 28.89
C ASP A 206 7.67 8.90 28.48
N ILE A 207 7.90 7.75 27.88
CA ILE A 207 6.93 6.62 27.88
C ILE A 207 7.38 5.64 28.97
N PRO A 208 6.57 5.35 30.02
CA PRO A 208 6.87 4.30 30.96
C PRO A 208 6.49 2.93 30.39
N ILE A 209 7.41 2.00 30.45
CA ILE A 209 7.21 0.56 30.25
C ILE A 209 6.53 0.03 31.51
N VAL A 210 5.40 -0.64 31.34
CA VAL A 210 4.73 -1.39 32.41
C VAL A 210 4.85 -2.88 32.09
N PRO A 211 5.08 -3.75 33.07
CA PRO A 211 5.46 -5.14 32.95
C PRO A 211 4.37 -6.07 32.39
#